data_74268b1e5dbf3d35b356878ce38b6c05
#
_entry.id   74268b1e5dbf3d35b356878ce38b6c05
#
_cell.length_a   1.000
_cell.length_b   1.000
_cell.length_c   1.000
_cell.angle_alpha   90.00
_cell.angle_beta   90.00
_cell.angle_gamma   90.00
#
_symmetry.space_group_name_H-M   'P 1'
#
loop_
_entity.id
_entity.type
_entity.pdbx_description
1 polymer ?
#
loop_
_entity_poly.entity_id
_entity_poly.type
_entity_poly.pdbx_seq_one_letter_code
_entity_poly.pdbx_strand_id
1 'polypeptide(L)'
;PDAALGQIRLLLLANDITLRNLVPDALAAGFGLLQAKPATAFAPVAVTPDELGEAWAAAKAALPLRVRVNGNPVGTLDAGEDMTFNFAQLLSALAMTRPVTAGTIVGSGVVSNRVTRRHTPGYASIAEARWLELAAGDDAVTPFMRFGDTVRIEMLDAHGKSLFGAIEQTLKAVAS
;
A
#
# COMPACT_ATOMS: atom_id res chain seq x y z
N PRO A 1 1.40 -4.53 -22.81
CA PRO A 1 2.08 -3.86 -21.68
C PRO A 1 2.72 -2.53 -22.07
N ASP A 2 3.43 -2.46 -23.22
CA ASP A 2 4.17 -1.25 -23.63
C ASP A 2 3.27 -0.04 -23.85
N ALA A 3 2.14 -0.24 -24.50
CA ALA A 3 1.13 0.82 -24.67
C ALA A 3 0.53 1.30 -23.33
N ALA A 4 0.42 0.41 -22.34
CA ALA A 4 -0.08 0.75 -21.01
C ALA A 4 0.94 1.58 -20.22
N LEU A 5 2.24 1.32 -20.38
CA LEU A 5 3.28 2.09 -19.71
C LEU A 5 3.18 3.59 -20.00
N GLY A 6 2.98 3.95 -21.28
CA GLY A 6 2.82 5.34 -21.71
C GLY A 6 1.54 6.03 -21.22
N GLN A 7 0.59 5.30 -20.63
CA GLN A 7 -0.63 5.85 -20.05
C GLN A 7 -0.51 6.16 -18.56
N ILE A 8 0.53 5.66 -17.89
CA ILE A 8 0.80 5.98 -16.48
C ILE A 8 1.33 7.42 -16.43
N ARG A 9 0.53 8.34 -15.91
CA ARG A 9 0.83 9.77 -15.88
C ARG A 9 1.34 10.24 -14.54
N LEU A 10 0.78 9.69 -13.47
CA LEU A 10 1.10 10.08 -12.10
C LEU A 10 1.25 8.84 -11.23
N LEU A 11 2.12 8.95 -10.26
CA LEU A 11 2.30 8.02 -9.15
C LEU A 11 1.89 8.72 -7.86
N LEU A 12 1.30 7.98 -6.95
CA LEU A 12 0.88 8.49 -5.65
C LEU A 12 0.99 7.40 -4.59
N LEU A 13 1.18 7.82 -3.35
CA LEU A 13 1.18 6.92 -2.20
C LEU A 13 -0.22 6.88 -1.59
N ALA A 14 -0.70 5.69 -1.25
CA ALA A 14 -2.03 5.48 -0.70
C ALA A 14 -1.99 4.64 0.57
N ASN A 15 -2.87 4.96 1.51
CA ASN A 15 -3.22 4.10 2.63
C ASN A 15 -4.65 3.57 2.44
N ASP A 16 -4.74 2.32 1.98
CA ASP A 16 -5.99 1.64 1.69
C ASP A 16 -6.42 0.76 2.86
N ILE A 17 -7.02 1.38 3.87
CA ILE A 17 -7.41 0.73 5.13
C ILE A 17 -8.48 -0.34 4.89
N THR A 18 -8.42 -1.41 5.66
CA THR A 18 -9.47 -2.42 5.74
C THR A 18 -9.92 -2.59 7.19
N LEU A 19 -11.22 -2.46 7.43
CA LEU A 19 -11.86 -2.73 8.72
C LEU A 19 -12.06 -4.25 8.86
N ARG A 20 -11.08 -4.93 9.43
CA ARG A 20 -10.99 -6.40 9.42
C ARG A 20 -12.15 -7.10 10.13
N ASN A 21 -12.73 -6.48 11.13
CA ASN A 21 -13.92 -6.99 11.83
C ASN A 21 -15.18 -7.04 10.97
N LEU A 22 -15.25 -6.23 9.90
CA LEU A 22 -16.40 -6.21 8.97
C LEU A 22 -16.22 -7.16 7.77
N VAL A 23 -15.01 -7.69 7.55
CA VAL A 23 -14.71 -8.51 6.37
C VAL A 23 -15.55 -9.80 6.31
N PRO A 24 -15.71 -10.58 7.39
CA PRO A 24 -16.50 -11.82 7.33
C PRO A 24 -17.95 -11.59 6.89
N ASP A 25 -18.61 -10.60 7.47
CA ASP A 25 -19.99 -10.26 7.15
C ASP A 25 -20.14 -9.69 5.74
N ALA A 26 -19.20 -8.85 5.31
CA ALA A 26 -19.19 -8.29 3.96
C ALA A 26 -19.03 -9.38 2.88
N LEU A 27 -18.17 -10.37 3.12
CA LEU A 27 -18.00 -11.52 2.21
C LEU A 27 -19.24 -12.43 2.22
N ALA A 28 -19.81 -12.71 3.39
CA ALA A 28 -21.02 -13.53 3.52
C ALA A 28 -22.23 -12.91 2.80
N ALA A 29 -22.32 -11.58 2.78
CA ALA A 29 -23.36 -10.84 2.05
C ALA A 29 -23.19 -10.89 0.51
N GLY A 30 -22.05 -11.33 -0.02
CA GLY A 30 -21.81 -11.49 -1.46
C GLY A 30 -21.50 -10.21 -2.23
N PHE A 31 -21.44 -9.05 -1.57
CA PHE A 31 -21.14 -7.75 -2.20
C PHE A 31 -19.66 -7.36 -2.17
N GLY A 32 -18.77 -8.31 -1.85
CA GLY A 32 -17.36 -8.05 -1.68
C GLY A 32 -17.07 -7.25 -0.41
N LEU A 33 -16.02 -6.41 -0.46
CA LEU A 33 -15.51 -5.72 0.74
C LEU A 33 -16.01 -4.27 0.89
N LEU A 34 -17.11 -3.88 0.23
CA LEU A 34 -17.54 -2.47 0.17
C LEU A 34 -17.63 -1.81 1.55
N GLN A 35 -18.30 -2.47 2.51
CA GLN A 35 -18.48 -1.94 3.86
C GLN A 35 -17.22 -2.02 4.72
N ALA A 36 -16.31 -2.93 4.38
CA ALA A 36 -15.04 -3.11 5.08
C ALA A 36 -13.92 -2.17 4.57
N LYS A 37 -14.18 -1.41 3.51
CA LYS A 37 -13.22 -0.49 2.87
C LYS A 37 -13.70 0.96 3.04
N PRO A 38 -13.25 1.66 4.09
CA PRO A 38 -13.50 3.11 4.21
C PRO A 38 -12.74 3.88 3.12
N ALA A 39 -12.89 5.19 3.10
CA ALA A 39 -12.20 6.04 2.14
C ALA A 39 -10.68 5.85 2.21
N THR A 40 -10.06 5.68 1.05
CA THR A 40 -8.60 5.61 0.91
C THR A 40 -7.99 7.00 1.15
N ALA A 41 -6.92 7.07 1.93
CA ALA A 41 -6.15 8.28 2.08
C ALA A 41 -4.94 8.29 1.15
N PHE A 42 -4.66 9.44 0.58
CA PHE A 42 -3.53 9.65 -0.32
C PHE A 42 -2.52 10.63 0.29
N ALA A 43 -1.26 10.47 -0.07
CA ALA A 43 -0.25 11.47 0.21
C ALA A 43 -0.58 12.79 -0.52
N PRO A 44 -0.10 13.94 -0.01
CA PRO A 44 -0.50 15.25 -0.53
C PRO A 44 0.01 15.55 -1.94
N VAL A 45 0.99 14.81 -2.44
CA VAL A 45 1.62 15.05 -3.75
C VAL A 45 1.54 13.80 -4.61
N ALA A 46 1.09 13.96 -5.85
CA ALA A 46 1.27 13.00 -6.92
C ALA A 46 2.42 13.50 -7.82
N VAL A 47 3.26 12.58 -8.26
CA VAL A 47 4.44 12.91 -9.08
C VAL A 47 4.39 12.18 -10.42
N THR A 48 5.02 12.73 -11.43
CA THR A 48 5.23 12.05 -12.71
C THR A 48 6.30 10.96 -12.57
N PRO A 49 6.29 9.90 -13.39
CA PRO A 49 7.29 8.83 -13.30
C PRO A 49 8.73 9.30 -13.41
N ASP A 50 9.01 10.36 -14.16
CA ASP A 50 10.34 10.93 -14.33
C ASP A 50 10.91 11.57 -13.04
N GLU A 51 10.06 12.04 -12.14
CA GLU A 51 10.48 12.54 -10.82
C GLU A 51 11.12 11.44 -9.94
N LEU A 52 10.85 10.17 -10.21
CA LEU A 52 11.48 9.05 -9.52
C LEU A 52 12.88 8.74 -10.08
N GLY A 53 13.24 9.29 -11.25
CA GLY A 53 14.51 9.01 -11.91
C GLY A 53 14.76 7.51 -12.09
N GLU A 54 15.93 7.04 -11.67
CA GLU A 54 16.32 5.63 -11.76
C GLU A 54 15.45 4.67 -10.91
N ALA A 55 14.77 5.20 -9.90
CA ALA A 55 13.84 4.39 -9.09
C ALA A 55 12.57 3.99 -9.85
N TRP A 56 12.26 4.64 -10.99
CA TRP A 56 11.22 4.20 -11.90
C TRP A 56 11.79 3.29 -12.98
N ALA A 57 11.77 2.01 -12.75
CA ALA A 57 12.28 1.01 -13.68
C ALA A 57 11.27 -0.12 -13.90
N ALA A 58 11.12 -0.59 -15.13
CA ALA A 58 10.23 -1.70 -15.51
C ALA A 58 8.78 -1.51 -15.02
N ALA A 59 8.27 -0.28 -15.03
CA ALA A 59 6.95 0.12 -14.50
C ALA A 59 6.76 -0.25 -13.01
N LYS A 60 7.82 -0.13 -12.20
CA LYS A 60 7.84 -0.31 -10.75
C LYS A 60 8.49 0.91 -10.09
N ALA A 61 8.09 1.23 -8.88
CA ALA A 61 8.70 2.27 -8.07
C ALA A 61 9.62 1.61 -7.03
N ALA A 62 10.93 1.52 -7.33
CA ALA A 62 11.94 0.91 -6.45
C ALA A 62 12.39 1.93 -5.38
N LEU A 63 11.53 2.20 -4.42
CA LEU A 63 11.74 3.19 -3.36
C LEU A 63 11.45 2.57 -1.99
N PRO A 64 12.18 2.99 -0.94
CA PRO A 64 11.93 2.56 0.42
C PRO A 64 10.60 3.13 0.93
N LEU A 65 9.65 2.24 1.21
CA LEU A 65 8.39 2.53 1.89
C LEU A 65 8.57 2.35 3.39
N ARG A 66 8.28 3.37 4.17
CA ARG A 66 8.33 3.35 5.63
C ARG A 66 6.93 3.45 6.20
N VAL A 67 6.60 2.53 7.10
CA VAL A 67 5.32 2.52 7.83
C VAL A 67 5.60 2.58 9.31
N ARG A 68 4.93 3.49 10.02
CA ARG A 68 4.99 3.62 11.48
C ARG A 68 3.58 3.63 12.06
N VAL A 69 3.41 2.95 13.19
CA VAL A 69 2.18 3.02 14.00
C VAL A 69 2.58 3.50 15.39
N ASN A 70 1.94 4.56 15.88
CA ASN A 70 2.28 5.22 17.15
C ASN A 70 3.78 5.57 17.26
N GLY A 71 4.38 6.01 16.14
CA GLY A 71 5.81 6.31 16.06
C GLY A 71 6.73 5.10 15.93
N ASN A 72 6.25 3.89 16.21
CA ASN A 72 7.04 2.66 16.10
C ASN A 72 7.08 2.15 14.66
N PRO A 73 8.24 1.71 14.15
CA PRO A 73 8.32 1.15 12.81
C PRO A 73 7.55 -0.18 12.73
N VAL A 74 6.67 -0.29 11.72
CA VAL A 74 6.02 -1.55 11.33
C VAL A 74 6.87 -2.25 10.29
N GLY A 75 7.36 -1.51 9.29
CA GLY A 75 8.23 -2.03 8.25
C GLY A 75 8.97 -0.92 7.50
N THR A 76 10.07 -1.31 6.90
CA THR A 76 10.78 -0.55 5.87
C THR A 76 11.06 -1.51 4.72
N LEU A 77 10.42 -1.27 3.59
CA LEU A 77 10.36 -2.17 2.46
C LEU A 77 10.80 -1.46 1.19
N ASP A 78 11.20 -2.20 0.18
CA ASP A 78 11.33 -1.68 -1.17
C ASP A 78 10.04 -1.94 -1.95
N ALA A 79 9.42 -0.90 -2.48
CA ALA A 79 8.13 -1.02 -3.16
C ALA A 79 8.23 -1.68 -4.55
N GLY A 80 9.42 -1.72 -5.15
CA GLY A 80 9.68 -2.38 -6.43
C GLY A 80 10.16 -3.83 -6.29
N GLU A 81 10.83 -4.16 -5.17
CA GLU A 81 11.30 -5.51 -4.89
C GLU A 81 10.12 -6.45 -4.66
N ASP A 82 10.21 -7.67 -5.16
CA ASP A 82 9.16 -8.70 -5.04
C ASP A 82 7.77 -8.34 -5.62
N MET A 83 7.62 -7.20 -6.27
CA MET A 83 6.39 -6.82 -6.97
C MET A 83 6.14 -7.80 -8.13
N THR A 84 5.14 -8.68 -7.98
CA THR A 84 4.85 -9.74 -8.96
C THR A 84 4.35 -9.17 -10.29
N PHE A 85 3.42 -8.24 -10.25
CA PHE A 85 2.86 -7.58 -11.42
C PHE A 85 3.20 -6.09 -11.37
N ASN A 86 3.87 -5.59 -12.39
CA ASN A 86 4.18 -4.17 -12.48
C ASN A 86 2.94 -3.34 -12.88
N PHE A 87 3.00 -2.02 -12.74
CA PHE A 87 1.87 -1.15 -12.99
C PHE A 87 1.33 -1.22 -14.43
N ALA A 88 2.20 -1.44 -15.43
CA ALA A 88 1.77 -1.61 -16.81
C ALA A 88 0.97 -2.90 -17.02
N GLN A 89 1.34 -3.98 -16.34
CA GLN A 89 0.60 -5.24 -16.36
C GLN A 89 -0.76 -5.11 -15.66
N LEU A 90 -0.80 -4.45 -14.49
CA LEU A 90 -2.04 -4.19 -13.77
C LEU A 90 -3.01 -3.35 -14.60
N LEU A 91 -2.52 -2.27 -15.24
CA LEU A 91 -3.31 -1.45 -16.12
C LEU A 91 -3.81 -2.22 -17.35
N SER A 92 -2.96 -3.04 -17.96
CA SER A 92 -3.34 -3.89 -19.09
C SER A 92 -4.43 -4.89 -18.70
N ALA A 93 -4.33 -5.52 -17.53
CA ALA A 93 -5.34 -6.46 -17.04
C ALA A 93 -6.68 -5.77 -16.80
N LEU A 94 -6.68 -4.57 -16.20
CA LEU A 94 -7.90 -3.78 -16.02
C LEU A 94 -8.57 -3.44 -17.36
N ALA A 95 -7.77 -3.05 -18.36
CA ALA A 95 -8.25 -2.65 -19.68
C ALA A 95 -8.81 -3.80 -20.53
N MET A 96 -8.59 -5.06 -20.16
CA MET A 96 -9.12 -6.21 -20.89
C MET A 96 -10.65 -6.26 -20.93
N THR A 97 -11.31 -5.78 -19.90
CA THR A 97 -12.77 -5.91 -19.73
C THR A 97 -13.53 -4.60 -19.74
N ARG A 98 -12.83 -3.46 -19.74
CA ARG A 98 -13.45 -2.14 -19.66
C ARG A 98 -12.55 -1.04 -20.19
N PRO A 99 -13.09 0.04 -20.75
CA PRO A 99 -12.29 1.23 -21.06
C PRO A 99 -11.77 1.85 -19.75
N VAL A 100 -10.52 2.28 -19.77
CA VAL A 100 -9.88 2.99 -18.66
C VAL A 100 -9.80 4.46 -19.05
N THR A 101 -10.46 5.31 -18.28
CA THR A 101 -10.51 6.75 -18.52
C THR A 101 -9.40 7.51 -17.77
N ALA A 102 -9.11 8.72 -18.25
CA ALA A 102 -8.19 9.62 -17.54
C ALA A 102 -8.71 9.88 -16.11
N GLY A 103 -7.80 9.87 -15.13
CA GLY A 103 -8.14 9.99 -13.72
C GLY A 103 -8.42 8.65 -13.01
N THR A 104 -8.40 7.51 -13.71
CA THR A 104 -8.47 6.20 -13.05
C THR A 104 -7.22 5.97 -12.20
N ILE A 105 -7.44 5.53 -10.95
CA ILE A 105 -6.37 5.15 -10.03
C ILE A 105 -6.28 3.63 -9.99
N VAL A 106 -5.07 3.10 -10.19
CA VAL A 106 -4.78 1.67 -10.12
C VAL A 106 -3.83 1.41 -8.97
N GLY A 107 -4.28 0.66 -7.96
CA GLY A 107 -3.46 0.28 -6.82
C GLY A 107 -2.61 -0.96 -7.09
N SER A 108 -1.39 -0.98 -6.57
CA SER A 108 -0.47 -2.14 -6.62
C SER A 108 -0.81 -3.22 -5.60
N GLY A 109 -1.72 -2.93 -4.68
CA GLY A 109 -1.89 -3.73 -3.47
C GLY A 109 -0.87 -3.38 -2.38
N VAL A 110 -0.86 -4.15 -1.31
CA VAL A 110 0.07 -3.97 -0.18
C VAL A 110 1.49 -4.28 -0.61
N VAL A 111 2.44 -3.42 -0.24
CA VAL A 111 3.87 -3.69 -0.43
C VAL A 111 4.30 -4.75 0.58
N SER A 112 4.93 -5.79 0.08
CA SER A 112 5.46 -6.90 0.88
C SER A 112 6.74 -7.40 0.23
N ASN A 113 7.78 -7.62 1.04
CA ASN A 113 9.02 -8.23 0.58
C ASN A 113 9.22 -9.57 1.26
N ARG A 114 9.86 -10.48 0.58
CA ARG A 114 10.29 -11.75 1.20
C ARG A 114 11.20 -11.44 2.38
N VAL A 115 10.98 -12.14 3.48
CA VAL A 115 11.83 -12.01 4.65
C VAL A 115 13.25 -12.46 4.25
N THR A 116 14.14 -11.48 4.13
CA THR A 116 15.55 -11.69 3.84
C THR A 116 16.37 -11.03 4.94
N ARG A 117 17.69 -11.29 4.95
CA ARG A 117 18.61 -10.59 5.87
C ARG A 117 18.65 -9.06 5.66
N ARG A 118 18.14 -8.58 4.51
CA ARG A 118 18.11 -7.15 4.16
C ARG A 118 16.85 -6.43 4.66
N HIS A 119 15.73 -7.15 4.73
CA HIS A 119 14.42 -6.59 5.07
C HIS A 119 13.83 -7.34 6.27
N THR A 120 13.83 -6.70 7.40
CA THR A 120 13.19 -7.20 8.62
C THR A 120 12.50 -6.01 9.30
N PRO A 121 11.18 -6.00 9.42
CA PRO A 121 10.20 -6.93 8.85
C PRO A 121 9.91 -6.69 7.36
N GLY A 122 9.54 -7.75 6.61
CA GLY A 122 9.23 -7.73 5.18
C GLY A 122 7.78 -7.37 4.85
N TYR A 123 7.04 -6.70 5.72
CA TYR A 123 5.62 -6.38 5.55
C TYR A 123 5.31 -4.91 5.86
N ALA A 124 4.25 -4.38 5.23
CA ALA A 124 3.75 -3.01 5.43
C ALA A 124 2.36 -2.98 6.08
N SER A 125 1.77 -4.11 6.45
CA SER A 125 0.45 -4.16 7.06
C SER A 125 0.41 -4.99 8.34
N ILE A 126 -0.38 -4.55 9.31
CA ILE A 126 -0.65 -5.29 10.55
C ILE A 126 -1.26 -6.67 10.26
N ALA A 127 -2.12 -6.77 9.26
CA ALA A 127 -2.74 -8.04 8.90
C ALA A 127 -1.70 -9.07 8.45
N GLU A 128 -0.70 -8.66 7.67
CA GLU A 128 0.38 -9.54 7.23
C GLU A 128 1.28 -9.94 8.40
N ALA A 129 1.64 -9.00 9.29
CA ALA A 129 2.37 -9.31 10.51
C ALA A 129 1.70 -10.45 11.29
N ARG A 130 0.40 -10.32 11.55
CA ARG A 130 -0.40 -11.33 12.26
C ARG A 130 -0.46 -12.68 11.53
N TRP A 131 -0.54 -12.65 10.20
CA TRP A 131 -0.49 -13.88 9.40
C TRP A 131 0.84 -14.60 9.50
N LEU A 132 1.94 -13.86 9.52
CA LEU A 132 3.29 -14.43 9.67
C LEU A 132 3.48 -15.02 11.08
N GLU A 133 2.97 -14.36 12.12
CA GLU A 133 2.97 -14.88 13.49
C GLU A 133 2.23 -16.22 13.56
N LEU A 134 1.00 -16.28 13.04
CA LEU A 134 0.22 -17.52 13.00
C LEU A 134 0.90 -18.62 12.17
N ALA A 135 1.51 -18.28 11.04
CA ALA A 135 2.21 -19.22 10.18
C ALA A 135 3.48 -19.79 10.85
N ALA A 136 4.10 -19.04 11.76
CA ALA A 136 5.22 -19.52 12.58
C ALA A 136 4.79 -20.47 13.71
N GLY A 137 3.50 -20.64 13.95
CA GLY A 137 2.93 -21.45 15.01
C GLY A 137 2.72 -20.71 16.32
N ASP A 138 2.87 -19.38 16.30
CA ASP A 138 2.65 -18.50 17.44
C ASP A 138 1.22 -17.96 17.48
N ASP A 139 0.80 -17.41 18.61
CA ASP A 139 -0.40 -16.58 18.66
C ASP A 139 -0.15 -15.25 17.95
N ALA A 140 -1.19 -14.70 17.29
CA ALA A 140 -1.10 -13.39 16.67
C ALA A 140 -1.05 -12.28 17.73
N VAL A 141 0.15 -11.89 18.14
CA VAL A 141 0.40 -10.93 19.24
C VAL A 141 0.35 -9.46 18.78
N THR A 142 0.65 -9.17 17.50
CA THR A 142 0.54 -7.81 16.95
C THR A 142 -0.90 -7.33 17.01
N PRO A 143 -1.24 -6.27 17.77
CA PRO A 143 -2.62 -5.80 17.87
C PRO A 143 -3.06 -5.04 16.61
N PHE A 144 -4.33 -5.08 16.29
CA PHE A 144 -4.91 -4.11 15.35
C PHE A 144 -4.96 -2.73 15.99
N MET A 145 -4.98 -1.69 15.14
CA MET A 145 -5.10 -0.30 15.60
C MET A 145 -6.41 -0.07 16.37
N ARG A 146 -6.32 0.78 17.38
CA ARG A 146 -7.43 1.24 18.22
C ARG A 146 -7.71 2.72 17.97
N PHE A 147 -8.86 3.20 18.38
CA PHE A 147 -9.15 4.64 18.37
C PHE A 147 -8.09 5.40 19.19
N GLY A 148 -7.56 6.45 18.59
CA GLY A 148 -6.44 7.23 19.12
C GLY A 148 -5.08 6.85 18.51
N ASP A 149 -4.93 5.66 17.96
CA ASP A 149 -3.69 5.25 17.30
C ASP A 149 -3.42 6.07 16.04
N THR A 150 -2.14 6.29 15.77
CA THR A 150 -1.67 7.05 14.62
C THR A 150 -0.94 6.15 13.64
N VAL A 151 -1.03 6.47 12.37
CA VAL A 151 -0.23 5.85 11.31
C VAL A 151 0.46 6.93 10.50
N ARG A 152 1.74 6.69 10.17
CA ARG A 152 2.51 7.49 9.24
C ARG A 152 3.09 6.59 8.16
N ILE A 153 2.87 6.97 6.90
CA ILE A 153 3.39 6.26 5.72
C ILE A 153 4.11 7.29 4.85
N GLU A 154 5.33 6.97 4.43
CA GLU A 154 6.14 7.82 3.56
C GLU A 154 7.09 7.02 2.68
N MET A 155 7.43 7.58 1.53
CA MET A 155 8.49 7.09 0.66
C MET A 155 9.57 8.14 0.53
N LEU A 156 10.81 7.72 0.71
CA LEU A 156 11.96 8.61 0.66
C LEU A 156 12.84 8.27 -0.54
N ASP A 157 13.43 9.29 -1.15
CA ASP A 157 14.47 9.12 -2.15
C ASP A 157 15.82 8.73 -1.50
N ALA A 158 16.85 8.55 -2.32
CA ALA A 158 18.19 8.20 -1.87
C ALA A 158 18.84 9.28 -0.95
N HIS A 159 18.31 10.50 -0.98
CA HIS A 159 18.76 11.63 -0.16
C HIS A 159 17.94 11.80 1.12
N GLY A 160 16.96 10.91 1.36
CA GLY A 160 16.08 10.97 2.51
C GLY A 160 14.95 12.01 2.38
N LYS A 161 14.73 12.57 1.20
CA LYS A 161 13.65 13.51 0.91
C LYS A 161 12.38 12.73 0.55
N SER A 162 11.24 13.18 1.10
CA SER A 162 9.94 12.61 0.73
C SER A 162 9.52 13.10 -0.67
N LEU A 163 9.20 12.17 -1.56
CA LEU A 163 8.73 12.46 -2.91
C LEU A 163 7.23 12.79 -2.94
N PHE A 164 6.44 12.07 -2.17
CA PHE A 164 4.97 12.17 -2.17
C PHE A 164 4.43 13.01 -1.00
N GLY A 165 5.28 13.42 -0.07
CA GLY A 165 4.86 13.81 1.27
C GLY A 165 4.52 12.58 2.13
N ALA A 166 4.07 12.81 3.34
CA ALA A 166 3.67 11.75 4.25
C ALA A 166 2.15 11.67 4.37
N ILE A 167 1.62 10.46 4.49
CA ILE A 167 0.28 10.22 4.98
C ILE A 167 0.39 10.16 6.50
N GLU A 168 -0.33 11.03 7.20
CA GLU A 168 -0.43 11.02 8.67
C GLU A 168 -1.89 11.00 9.06
N GLN A 169 -2.30 9.96 9.78
CA GLN A 169 -3.69 9.77 10.16
C GLN A 169 -3.80 9.31 11.60
N THR A 170 -4.90 9.69 12.23
CA THR A 170 -5.31 9.17 13.53
C THR A 170 -6.63 8.45 13.38
N LEU A 171 -6.74 7.23 13.89
CA LEU A 171 -7.97 6.47 13.90
C LEU A 171 -8.93 7.08 14.92
N LYS A 172 -10.09 7.54 14.46
CA LYS A 172 -11.12 8.16 15.32
C LYS A 172 -12.43 7.39 15.26
N ALA A 173 -13.14 7.35 16.36
CA ALA A 173 -14.53 6.90 16.35
C ALA A 173 -15.37 7.92 15.57
N VAL A 174 -16.33 7.43 14.79
CA VAL A 174 -17.36 8.30 14.20
C VAL A 174 -18.25 8.79 15.35
N ALA A 175 -18.44 10.10 15.44
CA ALA A 175 -19.42 10.66 16.37
C ALA A 175 -20.81 10.18 15.94
N SER A 176 -21.51 9.53 16.84
CA SER A 176 -22.92 9.12 16.67
C SER A 176 -23.84 10.31 16.75
#